data_6ff7cd259978d0333195fe399721af85
#
_entry.id   6ff7cd259978d0333195fe399721af85
#
_cell.length_a   1.000
_cell.length_b   1.000
_cell.length_c   1.000
_cell.angle_alpha   90.00
_cell.angle_beta   90.00
_cell.angle_gamma   90.00
#
_symmetry.space_group_name_H-M   'P 1'
#
loop_
_entity.id
_entity.type
_entity.pdbx_description
1 polymer ?
#
loop_
_entity_poly.entity_id
_entity_poly.type
_entity_poly.pdbx_seq_one_letter_code
_entity_poly.pdbx_strand_id
1 'polypeptide(L)'
;MTKEKIPSRQTLTKWCKEMDSAQSLGLRRSLMSQVAVKCLSLFSLIIGFYYFSHIAHDWVVNQTPATASDVTGLAVFLGGSWLLQGAFNALSSSAKMQVLNKLEQHLQQVFIERQYALIRQHSVYYWQTVWLQHLQAFADWALEYRVQQMIAVVVPLFALAFIFYVNPVIGIGLLLTLPVVPFFMIIVGKGAAALHRKHFIALERLGSLFTDRLAALPMLTSYQAHQKQTALLKDASENLNARTMKIVSIAFLSNSVLDFFATLAVALTAVFIGFSLLGELSIGPEITLQQGLWILLTVPLLLGEMKKLGQVYHQKAQAEAAKTELAPLFSRFTQNIDGSAVNPVNADTTHHYSSEHEVLLTANNLKVFDINAGQTHSQSSHATTDVDEPSVLLHAESLEVSKGDKILISGRSGSGKTLLLEALGGQRPSTHTFSEPVIWITQHPVITPGTVRENLCLNDSFTDDALMKALETVELDAWLSLLPLGLDTVMTDYPLLSGGEAQRLSLARALLRKDNIWLLDEPTAHLPDSQHARLAQLIERLGRDKTLIWASHKALPANWFNRFWTVSRSTPEQDAISNSKSKSEAGLKSKIGALQDGHLQGCSSVTATSFKANANQKECGLDEK
;
A
#
# COMPACT_ATOMS: atom_id res chain seq x y z
N MET A 1 8.43 -26.53 -15.01
CA MET A 1 9.41 -25.73 -14.23
C MET A 1 9.57 -24.38 -14.91
N THR A 2 8.68 -23.47 -14.66
CA THR A 2 8.71 -22.09 -15.16
C THR A 2 9.33 -21.23 -14.07
N LYS A 3 10.49 -20.64 -14.35
CA LYS A 3 11.22 -19.72 -13.46
C LYS A 3 10.30 -18.54 -13.11
N GLU A 4 9.82 -18.49 -11.88
CA GLU A 4 9.15 -17.31 -11.33
C GLU A 4 10.12 -16.14 -11.34
N LYS A 5 9.82 -15.16 -12.18
CA LYS A 5 10.54 -13.89 -12.22
C LYS A 5 10.08 -13.00 -11.08
N ILE A 6 10.97 -12.75 -10.13
CA ILE A 6 10.81 -11.78 -9.06
C ILE A 6 10.27 -10.45 -9.63
N PRO A 7 9.14 -9.90 -9.14
CA PRO A 7 8.48 -8.72 -9.73
C PRO A 7 9.35 -7.45 -9.77
N SER A 8 10.45 -7.39 -9.03
CA SER A 8 11.39 -6.27 -9.02
C SER A 8 12.16 -6.07 -10.34
N ARG A 9 12.24 -7.09 -11.24
CA ARG A 9 12.94 -7.00 -12.53
C ARG A 9 12.06 -6.59 -13.72
N GLN A 10 10.75 -6.47 -13.53
CA GLN A 10 9.87 -6.02 -14.61
C GLN A 10 10.02 -4.52 -14.83
N THR A 11 9.93 -4.07 -16.09
CA THR A 11 9.87 -2.63 -16.36
C THR A 11 8.55 -2.04 -15.87
N LEU A 12 8.56 -0.76 -15.43
CA LEU A 12 7.37 -0.06 -14.95
C LEU A 12 6.22 -0.11 -15.99
N THR A 13 6.55 -0.01 -17.26
CA THR A 13 5.56 -0.08 -18.37
C THR A 13 4.92 -1.47 -18.51
N LYS A 14 5.66 -2.54 -18.25
CA LYS A 14 5.13 -3.90 -18.31
C LYS A 14 4.19 -4.15 -17.13
N TRP A 15 4.63 -3.77 -15.92
CA TRP A 15 3.80 -3.86 -14.72
C TRP A 15 2.51 -3.04 -14.84
N CYS A 16 2.57 -1.81 -15.41
CA CYS A 16 1.39 -0.99 -15.67
C CYS A 16 0.39 -1.66 -16.64
N LYS A 17 0.88 -2.36 -17.68
CA LYS A 17 0.01 -3.10 -18.61
C LYS A 17 -0.68 -4.28 -17.93
N GLU A 18 0.03 -4.99 -17.08
CA GLU A 18 -0.53 -6.09 -16.28
C GLU A 18 -1.60 -5.57 -15.32
N MET A 19 -1.35 -4.44 -14.65
CA MET A 19 -2.32 -3.76 -13.79
C MET A 19 -3.55 -3.27 -14.57
N ASP A 20 -3.37 -2.66 -15.76
CA ASP A 20 -4.47 -2.21 -16.62
C ASP A 20 -5.33 -3.39 -17.09
N SER A 21 -4.71 -4.52 -17.42
CA SER A 21 -5.39 -5.76 -17.80
C SER A 21 -6.14 -6.39 -16.63
N ALA A 22 -5.51 -6.50 -15.46
CA ALA A 22 -6.07 -7.16 -14.29
C ALA A 22 -7.22 -6.37 -13.66
N GLN A 23 -7.16 -5.04 -13.66
CA GLN A 23 -8.08 -4.17 -12.92
C GLN A 23 -9.00 -3.34 -13.82
N SER A 24 -8.96 -3.55 -15.13
CA SER A 24 -9.80 -2.82 -16.10
C SER A 24 -9.72 -1.29 -15.91
N LEU A 25 -8.49 -0.76 -15.67
CA LEU A 25 -8.30 0.66 -15.39
C LEU A 25 -8.69 1.54 -16.58
N GLY A 26 -8.64 0.99 -17.79
CA GLY A 26 -8.99 1.69 -19.03
C GLY A 26 -7.95 2.75 -19.42
N LEU A 27 -6.71 2.61 -18.96
CA LEU A 27 -5.63 3.58 -19.15
C LEU A 27 -5.38 3.88 -20.62
N ARG A 28 -5.40 2.87 -21.49
CA ARG A 28 -5.12 3.05 -22.93
C ARG A 28 -6.15 3.96 -23.61
N ARG A 29 -7.44 3.78 -23.33
CA ARG A 29 -8.51 4.62 -23.91
C ARG A 29 -8.41 6.06 -23.40
N SER A 30 -8.22 6.23 -22.11
CA SER A 30 -8.05 7.54 -21.49
C SER A 30 -6.82 8.27 -22.02
N LEU A 31 -5.67 7.60 -22.18
CA LEU A 31 -4.47 8.18 -22.76
C LEU A 31 -4.70 8.68 -24.19
N MET A 32 -5.29 7.84 -25.06
CA MET A 32 -5.53 8.21 -26.45
C MET A 32 -6.51 9.38 -26.60
N SER A 33 -7.58 9.42 -25.81
CA SER A 33 -8.54 10.52 -25.84
C SER A 33 -7.92 11.83 -25.35
N GLN A 34 -7.13 11.81 -24.28
CA GLN A 34 -6.43 12.99 -23.77
C GLN A 34 -5.41 13.53 -24.78
N VAL A 35 -4.60 12.66 -25.39
CA VAL A 35 -3.62 13.04 -26.41
C VAL A 35 -4.34 13.64 -27.64
N ALA A 36 -5.42 13.02 -28.11
CA ALA A 36 -6.19 13.52 -29.24
C ALA A 36 -6.76 14.93 -29.00
N VAL A 37 -7.42 15.13 -27.85
CA VAL A 37 -8.00 16.45 -27.48
C VAL A 37 -6.90 17.50 -27.36
N LYS A 38 -5.77 17.15 -26.72
CA LYS A 38 -4.63 18.09 -26.57
C LYS A 38 -3.98 18.43 -27.89
N CYS A 39 -3.74 17.46 -28.77
CA CYS A 39 -3.23 17.71 -30.11
C CYS A 39 -4.18 18.60 -30.91
N LEU A 40 -5.50 18.33 -30.86
CA LEU A 40 -6.49 19.15 -31.53
C LEU A 40 -6.50 20.61 -31.02
N SER A 41 -6.37 20.80 -29.70
CA SER A 41 -6.21 22.14 -29.10
C SER A 41 -4.98 22.87 -29.62
N LEU A 42 -3.83 22.18 -29.70
CA LEU A 42 -2.59 22.79 -30.18
C LEU A 42 -2.62 23.07 -31.70
N PHE A 43 -3.23 22.18 -32.50
CA PHE A 43 -3.44 22.45 -33.91
C PHE A 43 -4.36 23.65 -34.16
N SER A 44 -5.46 23.74 -33.40
CA SER A 44 -6.35 24.90 -33.43
C SER A 44 -5.60 26.20 -33.11
N LEU A 45 -4.70 26.17 -32.11
CA LEU A 45 -3.87 27.30 -31.73
C LEU A 45 -2.89 27.71 -32.84
N ILE A 46 -2.23 26.75 -33.49
CA ILE A 46 -1.30 27.01 -34.61
C ILE A 46 -2.04 27.66 -35.81
N ILE A 47 -3.26 27.20 -36.10
CA ILE A 47 -4.11 27.80 -37.13
C ILE A 47 -4.55 29.21 -36.71
N GLY A 48 -4.89 29.42 -35.42
CA GLY A 48 -5.16 30.76 -34.88
C GLY A 48 -3.98 31.72 -35.07
N PHE A 49 -2.76 31.26 -34.86
CA PHE A 49 -1.53 32.04 -35.12
C PHE A 49 -1.35 32.36 -36.60
N TYR A 50 -1.78 31.48 -37.50
CA TYR A 50 -1.78 31.76 -38.95
C TYR A 50 -2.71 32.93 -39.28
N TYR A 51 -3.95 32.94 -38.82
CA TYR A 51 -4.88 34.05 -39.03
C TYR A 51 -4.37 35.35 -38.40
N PHE A 52 -3.79 35.28 -37.21
CA PHE A 52 -3.18 36.45 -36.58
C PHE A 52 -2.04 37.01 -37.40
N SER A 53 -1.14 36.17 -37.89
CA SER A 53 0.00 36.61 -38.72
C SER A 53 -0.45 37.16 -40.10
N HIS A 54 -1.55 36.64 -40.66
CA HIS A 54 -2.16 37.16 -41.89
C HIS A 54 -2.71 38.57 -41.67
N ILE A 55 -3.51 38.77 -40.64
CA ILE A 55 -4.06 40.08 -40.28
C ILE A 55 -2.93 41.08 -40.02
N ALA A 56 -1.89 40.68 -39.30
CA ALA A 56 -0.74 41.54 -39.02
C ALA A 56 0.04 41.94 -40.31
N HIS A 57 0.19 41.00 -41.24
CA HIS A 57 0.83 41.26 -42.53
C HIS A 57 0.03 42.23 -43.37
N ASP A 58 -1.29 42.03 -43.51
CA ASP A 58 -2.17 42.90 -44.29
C ASP A 58 -2.20 44.31 -43.73
N TRP A 59 -2.21 44.45 -42.40
CA TRP A 59 -2.21 45.75 -41.74
C TRP A 59 -0.89 46.51 -41.89
N VAL A 60 0.26 45.80 -41.78
CA VAL A 60 1.59 46.45 -41.82
C VAL A 60 2.11 46.65 -43.23
N VAL A 61 1.96 45.64 -44.12
CA VAL A 61 2.56 45.66 -45.47
C VAL A 61 1.55 46.18 -46.48
N ASN A 62 0.32 45.67 -46.49
CA ASN A 62 -0.70 46.01 -47.47
C ASN A 62 -1.53 47.24 -47.09
N GLN A 63 -1.41 47.70 -45.82
CA GLN A 63 -2.19 48.81 -45.26
C GLN A 63 -3.72 48.63 -45.43
N THR A 64 -4.17 47.38 -45.51
CA THR A 64 -5.59 47.02 -45.66
C THR A 64 -6.18 46.66 -44.30
N PRO A 65 -7.44 47.05 -44.02
CA PRO A 65 -8.10 46.66 -42.79
C PRO A 65 -8.35 45.15 -42.81
N ALA A 66 -8.31 44.51 -41.60
CA ALA A 66 -8.61 43.10 -41.44
C ALA A 66 -10.01 42.78 -41.98
N THR A 67 -10.14 41.71 -42.74
CA THR A 67 -11.46 41.26 -43.22
C THR A 67 -12.26 40.63 -42.09
N ALA A 68 -13.59 40.73 -42.15
CA ALA A 68 -14.44 40.10 -41.13
C ALA A 68 -14.24 38.58 -41.06
N SER A 69 -13.88 37.94 -42.19
CA SER A 69 -13.56 36.49 -42.26
C SER A 69 -12.30 36.13 -41.45
N ASP A 70 -11.26 36.98 -41.51
CA ASP A 70 -9.99 36.71 -40.80
C ASP A 70 -10.15 36.88 -39.30
N VAL A 71 -10.88 37.94 -38.90
CA VAL A 71 -11.18 38.17 -37.47
C VAL A 71 -12.07 37.05 -36.90
N THR A 72 -13.06 36.59 -37.67
CA THR A 72 -13.90 35.46 -37.22
C THR A 72 -13.11 34.16 -37.20
N GLY A 73 -12.22 33.90 -38.17
CA GLY A 73 -11.31 32.75 -38.16
C GLY A 73 -10.40 32.77 -36.95
N LEU A 74 -9.76 33.91 -36.66
CA LEU A 74 -8.93 34.07 -35.46
C LEU A 74 -9.71 33.77 -34.17
N ALA A 75 -10.90 34.36 -34.02
CA ALA A 75 -11.72 34.18 -32.83
C ALA A 75 -12.18 32.73 -32.66
N VAL A 76 -12.58 32.05 -33.74
CA VAL A 76 -13.02 30.63 -33.73
C VAL A 76 -11.86 29.71 -33.33
N PHE A 77 -10.67 29.88 -33.94
CA PHE A 77 -9.55 28.98 -33.66
C PHE A 77 -8.90 29.22 -32.30
N LEU A 78 -8.75 30.48 -31.87
CA LEU A 78 -8.25 30.79 -30.52
C LEU A 78 -9.27 30.39 -29.44
N GLY A 79 -10.55 30.71 -29.62
CA GLY A 79 -11.63 30.31 -28.72
C GLY A 79 -11.80 28.79 -28.68
N GLY A 80 -11.74 28.14 -29.84
CA GLY A 80 -11.76 26.67 -29.95
C GLY A 80 -10.60 26.02 -29.23
N SER A 81 -9.39 26.54 -29.38
CA SER A 81 -8.21 26.06 -28.64
C SER A 81 -8.41 26.18 -27.13
N TRP A 82 -8.92 27.30 -26.65
CA TRP A 82 -9.20 27.52 -25.23
C TRP A 82 -10.25 26.56 -24.68
N LEU A 83 -11.35 26.35 -25.42
CA LEU A 83 -12.40 25.38 -25.06
C LEU A 83 -11.86 23.93 -25.03
N LEU A 84 -11.08 23.54 -26.03
CA LEU A 84 -10.44 22.22 -26.09
C LEU A 84 -9.42 22.03 -24.96
N GLN A 85 -8.71 23.08 -24.56
CA GLN A 85 -7.82 23.03 -23.40
C GLN A 85 -8.60 22.84 -22.10
N GLY A 86 -9.76 23.48 -21.95
CA GLY A 86 -10.69 23.26 -20.84
C GLY A 86 -11.20 21.82 -20.81
N ALA A 87 -11.60 21.29 -21.97
CA ALA A 87 -12.03 19.90 -22.10
C ALA A 87 -10.92 18.90 -21.76
N PHE A 88 -9.68 19.19 -22.20
CA PHE A 88 -8.51 18.37 -21.83
C PHE A 88 -8.29 18.34 -20.32
N ASN A 89 -8.35 19.50 -19.64
CA ASN A 89 -8.15 19.58 -18.20
C ASN A 89 -9.26 18.80 -17.44
N ALA A 90 -10.52 18.94 -17.85
CA ALA A 90 -11.64 18.20 -17.28
C ALA A 90 -11.51 16.68 -17.48
N LEU A 91 -11.12 16.26 -18.69
CA LEU A 91 -10.91 14.85 -19.03
C LEU A 91 -9.74 14.25 -18.24
N SER A 92 -8.63 14.98 -18.12
CA SER A 92 -7.45 14.56 -17.37
C SER A 92 -7.75 14.39 -15.87
N SER A 93 -8.45 15.37 -15.28
CA SER A 93 -8.86 15.32 -13.88
C SER A 93 -9.82 14.16 -13.61
N SER A 94 -10.85 14.00 -14.45
CA SER A 94 -11.81 12.90 -14.33
C SER A 94 -11.15 11.53 -14.46
N ALA A 95 -10.25 11.37 -15.44
CA ALA A 95 -9.51 10.12 -15.63
C ALA A 95 -8.61 9.79 -14.43
N LYS A 96 -7.92 10.79 -13.87
CA LYS A 96 -7.07 10.62 -12.68
C LYS A 96 -7.89 10.15 -11.48
N MET A 97 -9.04 10.79 -11.22
CA MET A 97 -9.93 10.38 -10.14
C MET A 97 -10.48 8.97 -10.32
N GLN A 98 -10.87 8.58 -11.53
CA GLN A 98 -11.35 7.21 -11.81
C GLN A 98 -10.26 6.16 -11.54
N VAL A 99 -9.02 6.42 -11.95
CA VAL A 99 -7.89 5.50 -11.71
C VAL A 99 -7.58 5.41 -10.22
N LEU A 100 -7.52 6.54 -9.52
CA LEU A 100 -7.30 6.56 -8.07
C LEU A 100 -8.37 5.79 -7.32
N ASN A 101 -9.66 6.06 -7.60
CA ASN A 101 -10.78 5.37 -6.95
C ASN A 101 -10.70 3.84 -7.16
N LYS A 102 -10.35 3.38 -8.34
CA LYS A 102 -10.19 1.94 -8.61
C LYS A 102 -9.01 1.35 -7.85
N LEU A 103 -7.88 2.04 -7.80
CA LEU A 103 -6.71 1.60 -7.03
C LEU A 103 -6.99 1.57 -5.53
N GLU A 104 -7.72 2.57 -5.02
CA GLU A 104 -8.15 2.62 -3.63
C GLU A 104 -9.12 1.50 -3.28
N GLN A 105 -10.14 1.26 -4.10
CA GLN A 105 -11.06 0.14 -3.92
C GLN A 105 -10.32 -1.19 -3.89
N HIS A 106 -9.33 -1.35 -4.76
CA HIS A 106 -8.52 -2.55 -4.78
C HIS A 106 -7.64 -2.70 -3.54
N LEU A 107 -7.03 -1.62 -3.08
CA LEU A 107 -6.27 -1.62 -1.83
C LEU A 107 -7.17 -1.92 -0.62
N GLN A 108 -8.39 -1.37 -0.58
CA GLN A 108 -9.40 -1.70 0.44
C GLN A 108 -9.73 -3.19 0.40
N GLN A 109 -9.90 -3.77 -0.79
CA GLN A 109 -10.15 -5.20 -0.95
C GLN A 109 -8.99 -6.05 -0.41
N VAL A 110 -7.73 -5.64 -0.63
CA VAL A 110 -6.54 -6.28 -0.03
C VAL A 110 -6.63 -6.29 1.50
N PHE A 111 -7.12 -5.21 2.12
CA PHE A 111 -7.31 -5.16 3.57
C PHE A 111 -8.43 -6.07 4.07
N ILE A 112 -9.52 -6.19 3.32
CA ILE A 112 -10.68 -7.01 3.68
C ILE A 112 -10.36 -8.50 3.53
N GLU A 113 -9.63 -8.89 2.49
CA GLU A 113 -9.31 -10.28 2.19
C GLU A 113 -8.21 -10.88 3.08
N ARG A 114 -8.39 -10.80 4.41
CA ARG A 114 -7.64 -11.58 5.42
C ARG A 114 -6.13 -11.31 5.55
N GLN A 115 -5.67 -10.10 5.22
CA GLN A 115 -4.24 -9.77 5.38
C GLN A 115 -3.91 -8.92 6.62
N TYR A 116 -4.61 -9.16 7.72
CA TYR A 116 -4.39 -8.46 9.00
C TYR A 116 -2.93 -8.52 9.48
N ALA A 117 -2.27 -9.66 9.30
CA ALA A 117 -0.86 -9.79 9.65
C ALA A 117 0.06 -8.90 8.80
N LEU A 118 -0.25 -8.70 7.50
CA LEU A 118 0.47 -7.77 6.63
C LEU A 118 0.31 -6.33 7.11
N ILE A 119 -0.90 -5.96 7.54
CA ILE A 119 -1.19 -4.61 8.04
C ILE A 119 -0.36 -4.30 9.29
N ARG A 120 -0.24 -5.26 10.21
CA ARG A 120 0.51 -5.11 11.47
C ARG A 120 2.02 -5.05 11.31
N GLN A 121 2.57 -5.51 10.18
CA GLN A 121 4.02 -5.48 9.92
C GLN A 121 4.55 -4.09 9.62
N HIS A 122 3.68 -3.21 9.15
CA HIS A 122 4.05 -1.86 8.78
C HIS A 122 3.42 -0.84 9.74
N SER A 123 4.11 0.28 9.92
CA SER A 123 3.61 1.39 10.72
C SER A 123 2.38 2.04 10.08
N VAL A 124 1.55 2.70 10.87
CA VAL A 124 0.43 3.51 10.37
C VAL A 124 0.92 4.55 9.34
N TYR A 125 2.10 5.15 9.59
CA TYR A 125 2.72 6.09 8.67
C TYR A 125 3.06 5.47 7.31
N TYR A 126 3.51 4.21 7.27
CA TYR A 126 3.74 3.49 6.02
C TYR A 126 2.46 3.40 5.19
N TRP A 127 1.34 2.99 5.80
CA TRP A 127 0.06 2.86 5.11
C TRP A 127 -0.48 4.20 4.63
N GLN A 128 -0.32 5.26 5.42
CA GLN A 128 -0.63 6.63 4.99
C GLN A 128 0.21 7.03 3.77
N THR A 129 1.49 6.68 3.76
CA THR A 129 2.38 6.95 2.63
C THR A 129 1.98 6.16 1.38
N VAL A 130 1.63 4.89 1.52
CA VAL A 130 1.11 4.06 0.42
C VAL A 130 -0.14 4.69 -0.16
N TRP A 131 -1.09 5.07 0.69
CA TRP A 131 -2.38 5.61 0.25
C TRP A 131 -2.27 7.01 -0.37
N LEU A 132 -1.61 7.93 0.31
CA LEU A 132 -1.58 9.34 -0.10
C LEU A 132 -0.49 9.66 -1.13
N GLN A 133 0.61 8.89 -1.16
CA GLN A 133 1.75 9.23 -2.01
C GLN A 133 1.99 8.19 -3.11
N HIS A 134 2.02 6.90 -2.79
CA HIS A 134 2.39 5.88 -3.79
C HIS A 134 1.31 5.65 -4.84
N LEU A 135 0.03 5.58 -4.44
CA LEU A 135 -1.08 5.47 -5.40
C LEU A 135 -1.13 6.70 -6.32
N GLN A 136 -0.94 7.89 -5.73
CA GLN A 136 -0.95 9.13 -6.48
C GLN A 136 0.23 9.23 -7.46
N ALA A 137 1.45 8.89 -7.01
CA ALA A 137 2.64 8.86 -7.87
C ALA A 137 2.49 7.91 -9.06
N PHE A 138 1.84 6.76 -8.85
CA PHE A 138 1.53 5.85 -9.95
C PHE A 138 0.51 6.43 -10.93
N ALA A 139 -0.57 7.04 -10.44
CA ALA A 139 -1.60 7.66 -11.27
C ALA A 139 -1.04 8.85 -12.08
N ASP A 140 -0.21 9.70 -11.47
CA ASP A 140 0.45 10.83 -12.13
C ASP A 140 1.36 10.35 -13.26
N TRP A 141 2.17 9.34 -13.03
CA TRP A 141 2.98 8.76 -14.08
C TRP A 141 2.13 8.09 -15.17
N ALA A 142 1.10 7.32 -14.79
CA ALA A 142 0.31 6.55 -15.75
C ALA A 142 -0.51 7.43 -16.70
N LEU A 143 -0.97 8.58 -16.24
CA LEU A 143 -1.82 9.49 -17.01
C LEU A 143 -1.05 10.75 -17.44
N GLU A 144 -0.51 11.53 -16.50
CA GLU A 144 0.07 12.84 -16.81
C GLU A 144 1.40 12.72 -17.57
N TYR A 145 2.37 11.96 -17.01
CA TYR A 145 3.67 11.79 -17.67
C TYR A 145 3.56 11.11 -19.04
N ARG A 146 2.77 10.06 -19.17
CA ARG A 146 2.64 9.32 -20.44
C ARG A 146 1.90 10.12 -21.51
N VAL A 147 0.88 10.88 -21.13
CA VAL A 147 0.20 11.81 -22.04
C VAL A 147 1.19 12.86 -22.51
N GLN A 148 1.92 13.52 -21.59
CA GLN A 148 2.90 14.53 -21.93
C GLN A 148 4.05 13.98 -22.79
N GLN A 149 4.48 12.75 -22.55
CA GLN A 149 5.49 12.07 -23.37
C GLN A 149 5.01 11.90 -24.82
N MET A 150 3.75 11.53 -25.06
CA MET A 150 3.19 11.42 -26.41
C MET A 150 3.05 12.79 -27.07
N ILE A 151 2.56 13.78 -26.35
CA ILE A 151 2.38 15.15 -26.86
C ILE A 151 3.74 15.77 -27.22
N ALA A 152 4.76 15.60 -26.38
CA ALA A 152 6.11 16.11 -26.60
C ALA A 152 6.85 15.47 -27.80
N VAL A 153 6.33 14.37 -28.36
CA VAL A 153 6.82 13.77 -29.60
C VAL A 153 5.95 14.19 -30.78
N VAL A 154 4.63 14.05 -30.66
CA VAL A 154 3.69 14.28 -31.77
C VAL A 154 3.67 15.75 -32.20
N VAL A 155 3.54 16.66 -31.25
CA VAL A 155 3.39 18.11 -31.56
C VAL A 155 4.64 18.69 -32.19
N PRO A 156 5.86 18.49 -31.66
CA PRO A 156 7.07 18.97 -32.32
C PRO A 156 7.28 18.42 -33.72
N LEU A 157 6.98 17.14 -33.97
CA LEU A 157 7.13 16.54 -35.30
C LEU A 157 6.21 17.19 -36.32
N PHE A 158 4.93 17.43 -35.99
CA PHE A 158 3.99 18.09 -36.88
C PHE A 158 4.35 19.57 -37.11
N ALA A 159 4.66 20.30 -36.02
CA ALA A 159 5.04 21.70 -36.12
C ALA A 159 6.33 21.88 -36.96
N LEU A 160 7.31 21.00 -36.75
CA LEU A 160 8.56 20.98 -37.52
C LEU A 160 8.30 20.67 -38.99
N ALA A 161 7.45 19.69 -39.34
CA ALA A 161 7.09 19.40 -40.73
C ALA A 161 6.46 20.60 -41.42
N PHE A 162 5.60 21.37 -40.73
CA PHE A 162 5.02 22.59 -41.22
C PHE A 162 6.07 23.71 -41.44
N ILE A 163 6.95 23.89 -40.44
CA ILE A 163 8.03 24.89 -40.55
C ILE A 163 8.99 24.53 -41.68
N PHE A 164 9.31 23.25 -41.89
CA PHE A 164 10.12 22.75 -42.99
C PHE A 164 9.50 23.08 -44.37
N TYR A 165 8.17 22.95 -44.47
CA TYR A 165 7.45 23.26 -45.69
C TYR A 165 7.53 24.76 -46.04
N VAL A 166 7.50 25.64 -45.04
CA VAL A 166 7.57 27.11 -45.24
C VAL A 166 9.01 27.56 -45.45
N ASN A 167 9.93 27.16 -44.59
CA ASN A 167 11.35 27.50 -44.71
C ASN A 167 12.23 26.33 -44.20
N PRO A 168 12.91 25.62 -45.11
CA PRO A 168 13.74 24.45 -44.73
C PRO A 168 14.97 24.84 -43.88
N VAL A 169 15.49 26.09 -44.01
CA VAL A 169 16.66 26.53 -43.26
C VAL A 169 16.32 26.65 -41.78
N ILE A 170 15.20 27.28 -41.45
CA ILE A 170 14.70 27.38 -40.07
C ILE A 170 14.35 25.97 -39.56
N GLY A 171 13.74 25.12 -40.40
CA GLY A 171 13.42 23.76 -40.08
C GLY A 171 14.64 22.94 -39.68
N ILE A 172 15.76 23.03 -40.42
CA ILE A 172 17.03 22.36 -40.07
C ILE A 172 17.59 22.90 -38.75
N GLY A 173 17.60 24.23 -38.56
CA GLY A 173 18.05 24.86 -37.32
C GLY A 173 17.31 24.37 -36.09
N LEU A 174 15.97 24.27 -36.17
CA LEU A 174 15.15 23.74 -35.12
C LEU A 174 15.33 22.23 -34.93
N LEU A 175 15.50 21.45 -36.03
CA LEU A 175 15.78 20.03 -35.97
C LEU A 175 17.08 19.74 -35.22
N LEU A 176 18.11 20.57 -35.35
CA LEU A 176 19.37 20.44 -34.61
C LEU A 176 19.22 20.77 -33.10
N THR A 177 18.33 21.69 -32.76
CA THR A 177 18.12 22.08 -31.36
C THR A 177 17.18 21.12 -30.60
N LEU A 178 16.23 20.48 -31.28
CA LEU A 178 15.28 19.57 -30.67
C LEU A 178 15.91 18.39 -29.90
N PRO A 179 16.93 17.66 -30.35
CA PRO A 179 17.56 16.56 -29.63
C PRO A 179 18.32 17.00 -28.36
N VAL A 180 18.73 18.26 -28.27
CA VAL A 180 19.45 18.78 -27.11
C VAL A 180 18.61 18.69 -25.85
N VAL A 181 17.31 18.97 -25.93
CA VAL A 181 16.36 18.94 -24.80
C VAL A 181 16.26 17.52 -24.19
N PRO A 182 15.89 16.46 -24.92
CA PRO A 182 15.83 15.11 -24.36
C PRO A 182 17.20 14.57 -23.93
N PHE A 183 18.30 14.97 -24.59
CA PHE A 183 19.65 14.58 -24.20
C PHE A 183 19.99 15.09 -22.78
N PHE A 184 19.78 16.40 -22.51
CA PHE A 184 19.96 16.96 -21.16
C PHE A 184 18.97 16.36 -20.15
N MET A 185 17.73 16.11 -20.52
CA MET A 185 16.73 15.47 -19.68
C MET A 185 17.16 14.06 -19.22
N ILE A 186 17.77 13.27 -20.11
CA ILE A 186 18.28 11.92 -19.77
C ILE A 186 19.48 12.01 -18.81
N ILE A 187 20.42 12.94 -19.04
CA ILE A 187 21.59 13.13 -18.18
C ILE A 187 21.15 13.51 -16.77
N VAL A 188 20.33 14.52 -16.63
CA VAL A 188 19.85 15.03 -15.33
C VAL A 188 18.92 14.01 -14.67
N GLY A 189 18.04 13.37 -15.46
CA GLY A 189 17.06 12.40 -14.94
C GLY A 189 17.66 11.14 -14.33
N LYS A 190 18.78 10.62 -14.86
CA LYS A 190 19.47 9.45 -14.27
C LYS A 190 20.00 9.75 -12.87
N GLY A 191 20.47 10.97 -12.60
CA GLY A 191 20.90 11.39 -11.27
C GLY A 191 19.76 11.58 -10.28
N ALA A 192 18.64 12.11 -10.76
CA ALA A 192 17.47 12.40 -9.95
C ALA A 192 16.79 11.15 -9.36
N ALA A 193 16.65 10.07 -10.14
CA ALA A 193 15.96 8.84 -9.70
C ALA A 193 16.60 8.21 -8.45
N ALA A 194 17.93 8.11 -8.40
CA ALA A 194 18.65 7.57 -7.24
C ALA A 194 18.51 8.48 -6.00
N LEU A 195 18.48 9.81 -6.21
CA LEU A 195 18.27 10.76 -5.12
C LEU A 195 16.85 10.71 -4.56
N HIS A 196 15.84 10.64 -5.42
CA HIS A 196 14.44 10.52 -5.00
C HIS A 196 14.20 9.29 -4.12
N ARG A 197 14.75 8.14 -4.49
CA ARG A 197 14.63 6.92 -3.66
C ARG A 197 15.24 7.10 -2.26
N LYS A 198 16.44 7.70 -2.17
CA LYS A 198 17.09 7.97 -0.89
C LYS A 198 16.35 9.01 -0.04
N HIS A 199 15.72 9.98 -0.70
CA HIS A 199 14.91 10.98 -0.03
C HIS A 199 13.64 10.37 0.56
N PHE A 200 12.98 9.48 -0.17
CA PHE A 200 11.75 8.80 0.26
C PHE A 200 11.98 8.01 1.56
N ILE A 201 13.05 7.18 1.59
CA ILE A 201 13.42 6.42 2.79
C ILE A 201 13.72 7.36 3.98
N ALA A 202 14.34 8.51 3.74
CA ALA A 202 14.63 9.48 4.81
C ALA A 202 13.36 10.16 5.33
N LEU A 203 12.39 10.46 4.45
CA LEU A 203 11.11 11.04 4.80
C LEU A 203 10.27 10.07 5.63
N GLU A 204 10.18 8.82 5.21
CA GLU A 204 9.49 7.75 5.94
C GLU A 204 10.10 7.58 7.35
N ARG A 205 11.43 7.53 7.44
CA ARG A 205 12.11 7.41 8.73
C ARG A 205 11.84 8.59 9.65
N LEU A 206 11.86 9.82 9.13
CA LEU A 206 11.54 11.01 9.94
C LEU A 206 10.08 11.01 10.38
N GLY A 207 9.15 10.66 9.46
CA GLY A 207 7.73 10.58 9.76
C GLY A 207 7.42 9.54 10.84
N SER A 208 8.01 8.34 10.73
CA SER A 208 7.89 7.30 11.76
C SER A 208 8.46 7.77 13.11
N LEU A 209 9.67 8.32 13.11
CA LEU A 209 10.28 8.86 14.32
C LEU A 209 9.41 9.94 14.99
N PHE A 210 8.81 10.82 14.19
CA PHE A 210 7.94 11.89 14.70
C PHE A 210 6.66 11.32 15.33
N THR A 211 5.99 10.41 14.64
CA THR A 211 4.77 9.75 15.12
C THR A 211 5.03 8.96 16.42
N ASP A 212 6.13 8.20 16.46
CA ASP A 212 6.52 7.43 17.66
C ASP A 212 6.79 8.35 18.87
N ARG A 213 7.41 9.53 18.63
CA ARG A 213 7.69 10.48 19.70
C ARG A 213 6.45 11.22 20.17
N LEU A 214 5.51 11.51 19.27
CA LEU A 214 4.21 12.06 19.66
C LEU A 214 3.43 11.07 20.54
N ALA A 215 3.37 9.81 20.15
CA ALA A 215 2.73 8.77 20.95
C ALA A 215 3.40 8.59 22.34
N ALA A 216 4.73 8.75 22.41
CA ALA A 216 5.50 8.64 23.64
C ALA A 216 5.60 9.96 24.43
N LEU A 217 4.96 11.05 24.02
CA LEU A 217 5.10 12.38 24.64
C LEU A 217 4.81 12.41 26.15
N PRO A 218 3.76 11.72 26.68
CA PRO A 218 3.52 11.68 28.12
C PRO A 218 4.70 11.07 28.90
N MET A 219 5.31 10.01 28.35
CA MET A 219 6.48 9.38 28.94
C MET A 219 7.71 10.30 28.86
N LEU A 220 7.95 10.92 27.70
CA LEU A 220 9.10 11.80 27.49
C LEU A 220 9.08 13.03 28.40
N THR A 221 7.90 13.57 28.67
CA THR A 221 7.72 14.68 29.61
C THR A 221 7.96 14.24 31.06
N SER A 222 7.45 13.08 31.45
CA SER A 222 7.62 12.54 32.80
C SER A 222 9.10 12.28 33.15
N TYR A 223 9.89 11.82 32.17
CA TYR A 223 11.34 11.56 32.34
C TYR A 223 12.22 12.75 31.94
N GLN A 224 11.66 13.93 31.65
CA GLN A 224 12.37 15.14 31.19
C GLN A 224 13.35 14.87 30.03
N ALA A 225 13.03 13.87 29.18
CA ALA A 225 13.88 13.42 28.09
C ALA A 225 13.68 14.21 26.78
N HIS A 226 12.88 15.28 26.81
CA HIS A 226 12.52 16.06 25.62
C HIS A 226 13.71 16.67 24.88
N GLN A 227 14.73 17.19 25.61
CA GLN A 227 15.91 17.81 24.98
C GLN A 227 16.69 16.85 24.08
N LYS A 228 16.96 15.63 24.57
CA LYS A 228 17.68 14.59 23.80
C LYS A 228 16.87 14.12 22.57
N GLN A 229 15.56 14.00 22.70
CA GLN A 229 14.69 13.61 21.61
C GLN A 229 14.56 14.72 20.57
N THR A 230 14.48 15.99 21.01
CA THR A 230 14.47 17.14 20.09
C THR A 230 15.76 17.21 19.29
N ALA A 231 16.92 16.93 19.87
CA ALA A 231 18.20 16.87 19.15
C ALA A 231 18.19 15.78 18.06
N LEU A 232 17.69 14.58 18.36
CA LEU A 232 17.57 13.49 17.38
C LEU A 232 16.62 13.84 16.21
N LEU A 233 15.49 14.47 16.51
CA LEU A 233 14.55 14.95 15.48
C LEU A 233 15.17 16.06 14.63
N LYS A 234 15.92 16.97 15.25
CA LYS A 234 16.65 18.03 14.56
C LYS A 234 17.67 17.45 13.58
N ASP A 235 18.51 16.52 14.01
CA ASP A 235 19.49 15.88 13.14
C ASP A 235 18.84 15.13 11.96
N ALA A 236 17.74 14.42 12.21
CA ALA A 236 17.00 13.74 11.17
C ALA A 236 16.35 14.73 10.17
N SER A 237 15.81 15.85 10.67
CA SER A 237 15.23 16.92 9.85
C SER A 237 16.29 17.64 9.01
N GLU A 238 17.45 17.95 9.58
CA GLU A 238 18.58 18.57 8.85
C GLU A 238 19.10 17.64 7.74
N ASN A 239 19.21 16.35 8.01
CA ASN A 239 19.57 15.35 7.00
C ASN A 239 18.54 15.26 5.87
N LEU A 240 17.25 15.31 6.20
CA LEU A 240 16.18 15.34 5.20
C LEU A 240 16.25 16.61 4.37
N ASN A 241 16.39 17.78 5.02
CA ASN A 241 16.49 19.08 4.35
C ASN A 241 17.69 19.12 3.38
N ALA A 242 18.86 18.65 3.79
CA ALA A 242 20.03 18.57 2.92
C ALA A 242 19.81 17.70 1.67
N ARG A 243 19.06 16.61 1.80
CA ARG A 243 18.68 15.74 0.66
C ARG A 243 17.65 16.40 -0.22
N THR A 244 16.64 17.04 0.38
CA THR A 244 15.60 17.79 -0.35
C THR A 244 16.23 18.91 -1.17
N MET A 245 17.16 19.68 -0.57
CA MET A 245 17.86 20.76 -1.29
C MET A 245 18.67 20.26 -2.50
N LYS A 246 19.27 19.07 -2.42
CA LYS A 246 19.94 18.46 -3.58
C LYS A 246 18.97 18.13 -4.70
N ILE A 247 17.79 17.60 -4.37
CA ILE A 247 16.75 17.31 -5.36
C ILE A 247 16.23 18.59 -6.02
N VAL A 248 15.92 19.60 -5.20
CA VAL A 248 15.46 20.91 -5.67
C VAL A 248 16.52 21.56 -6.57
N SER A 249 17.82 21.51 -6.19
CA SER A 249 18.92 22.05 -7.01
C SER A 249 19.00 21.37 -8.38
N ILE A 250 18.85 20.04 -8.44
CA ILE A 250 18.86 19.31 -9.72
C ILE A 250 17.65 19.66 -10.58
N ALA A 251 16.46 19.74 -9.97
CA ALA A 251 15.24 20.15 -10.68
C ALA A 251 15.35 21.59 -11.21
N PHE A 252 15.86 22.50 -10.39
CA PHE A 252 16.10 23.89 -10.79
C PHE A 252 17.12 23.99 -11.95
N LEU A 253 18.26 23.29 -11.84
CA LEU A 253 19.27 23.25 -12.89
C LEU A 253 18.67 22.70 -14.19
N SER A 254 17.88 21.63 -14.11
CA SER A 254 17.21 21.06 -15.28
C SER A 254 16.30 22.06 -15.96
N ASN A 255 15.43 22.74 -15.21
CA ASN A 255 14.53 23.74 -15.74
C ASN A 255 15.28 24.93 -16.35
N SER A 256 16.32 25.43 -15.66
CA SER A 256 17.12 26.57 -16.16
C SER A 256 17.83 26.24 -17.46
N VAL A 257 18.39 25.05 -17.61
CA VAL A 257 19.04 24.60 -18.84
C VAL A 257 18.01 24.50 -19.99
N LEU A 258 16.85 23.92 -19.72
CA LEU A 258 15.78 23.81 -20.72
C LEU A 258 15.26 25.19 -21.16
N ASP A 259 15.11 26.12 -20.22
CA ASP A 259 14.71 27.51 -20.52
C ASP A 259 15.75 28.24 -21.35
N PHE A 260 17.03 28.07 -21.03
CA PHE A 260 18.11 28.65 -21.79
C PHE A 260 18.09 28.21 -23.26
N PHE A 261 18.03 26.89 -23.52
CA PHE A 261 18.02 26.39 -24.91
C PHE A 261 16.75 26.75 -25.66
N ALA A 262 15.58 26.74 -24.98
CA ALA A 262 14.34 27.17 -25.58
C ALA A 262 14.38 28.65 -25.97
N THR A 263 14.86 29.51 -25.10
CA THR A 263 14.99 30.95 -25.36
C THR A 263 16.03 31.24 -26.47
N LEU A 264 17.15 30.52 -26.45
CA LEU A 264 18.20 30.62 -27.48
C LEU A 264 17.65 30.23 -28.86
N ALA A 265 16.88 29.14 -28.95
CA ALA A 265 16.28 28.72 -30.23
C ALA A 265 15.27 29.75 -30.77
N VAL A 266 14.43 30.34 -29.90
CA VAL A 266 13.53 31.43 -30.29
C VAL A 266 14.31 32.65 -30.75
N ALA A 267 15.36 33.06 -30.01
CA ALA A 267 16.19 34.21 -30.35
C ALA A 267 16.90 34.02 -31.69
N LEU A 268 17.51 32.86 -31.94
CA LEU A 268 18.16 32.54 -33.21
C LEU A 268 17.16 32.57 -34.39
N THR A 269 15.96 32.02 -34.18
CA THR A 269 14.89 32.04 -35.18
C THR A 269 14.45 33.48 -35.46
N ALA A 270 14.28 34.32 -34.44
CA ALA A 270 13.89 35.72 -34.58
C ALA A 270 14.97 36.54 -35.34
N VAL A 271 16.24 36.34 -35.00
CA VAL A 271 17.37 36.98 -35.67
C VAL A 271 17.43 36.57 -37.15
N PHE A 272 17.30 35.29 -37.45
CA PHE A 272 17.29 34.78 -38.82
C PHE A 272 16.14 35.38 -39.63
N ILE A 273 14.92 35.41 -39.09
CA ILE A 273 13.75 35.99 -39.73
C ILE A 273 13.97 37.49 -39.94
N GLY A 274 14.50 38.20 -38.94
CA GLY A 274 14.76 39.66 -39.04
C GLY A 274 15.75 40.00 -40.15
N PHE A 275 16.89 39.32 -40.22
CA PHE A 275 17.88 39.57 -41.28
C PHE A 275 17.37 39.13 -42.66
N SER A 276 16.58 38.05 -42.74
CA SER A 276 15.95 37.63 -44.01
C SER A 276 14.94 38.68 -44.52
N LEU A 277 14.12 39.26 -43.64
CA LEU A 277 13.16 40.33 -44.02
C LEU A 277 13.83 41.64 -44.42
N LEU A 278 15.02 41.92 -43.88
CA LEU A 278 15.82 43.09 -44.26
C LEU A 278 16.59 42.89 -45.59
N GLY A 279 16.57 41.68 -46.16
CA GLY A 279 17.31 41.35 -47.37
C GLY A 279 18.82 41.17 -47.17
N GLU A 280 19.31 41.20 -45.91
CA GLU A 280 20.75 41.05 -45.58
C GLU A 280 21.18 39.57 -45.60
N LEU A 281 20.24 38.64 -45.53
CA LEU A 281 20.51 37.21 -45.52
C LEU A 281 19.74 36.53 -46.66
N SER A 282 20.45 36.07 -47.69
CA SER A 282 19.88 35.39 -48.86
C SER A 282 19.99 33.85 -48.78
N ILE A 283 19.94 33.28 -47.56
CA ILE A 283 20.06 31.83 -47.35
C ILE A 283 18.65 31.20 -47.31
N GLY A 284 18.30 30.46 -48.37
CA GLY A 284 17.01 29.78 -48.45
C GLY A 284 15.92 30.61 -49.18
N PRO A 285 14.65 30.15 -49.12
CA PRO A 285 13.54 30.87 -49.74
C PRO A 285 13.25 32.17 -49.02
N GLU A 286 12.79 33.18 -49.77
CA GLU A 286 12.36 34.47 -49.22
C GLU A 286 11.21 34.30 -48.25
N ILE A 287 11.29 34.98 -47.11
CA ILE A 287 10.29 34.90 -46.04
C ILE A 287 9.43 36.13 -46.06
N THR A 288 8.12 35.95 -46.12
CA THR A 288 7.17 37.08 -45.95
C THR A 288 7.01 37.41 -44.45
N LEU A 289 6.57 38.61 -44.11
CA LEU A 289 6.27 39.00 -42.72
C LEU A 289 5.25 38.08 -42.08
N GLN A 290 4.24 37.63 -42.84
CA GLN A 290 3.24 36.66 -42.38
C GLN A 290 3.89 35.35 -41.97
N GLN A 291 4.72 34.76 -42.81
CA GLN A 291 5.40 33.49 -42.56
C GLN A 291 6.36 33.59 -41.38
N GLY A 292 7.15 34.69 -41.33
CA GLY A 292 8.07 34.93 -40.23
C GLY A 292 7.38 35.04 -38.87
N LEU A 293 6.30 35.82 -38.81
CA LEU A 293 5.54 36.01 -37.58
C LEU A 293 4.85 34.72 -37.15
N TRP A 294 4.27 33.96 -38.06
CA TRP A 294 3.66 32.67 -37.77
C TRP A 294 4.65 31.65 -37.22
N ILE A 295 5.85 31.54 -37.83
CA ILE A 295 6.92 30.68 -37.32
C ILE A 295 7.35 31.14 -35.93
N LEU A 296 7.57 32.45 -35.73
CA LEU A 296 8.01 33.00 -34.43
C LEU A 296 7.02 32.72 -33.29
N LEU A 297 5.72 32.73 -33.57
CA LEU A 297 4.67 32.37 -32.60
C LEU A 297 4.58 30.85 -32.34
N THR A 298 4.91 30.03 -33.34
CA THR A 298 4.81 28.57 -33.26
C THR A 298 6.01 27.93 -32.54
N VAL A 299 7.23 28.48 -32.68
CA VAL A 299 8.45 27.93 -32.08
C VAL A 299 8.39 27.83 -30.56
N PRO A 300 7.93 28.82 -29.77
CA PRO A 300 7.78 28.70 -28.33
C PRO A 300 6.80 27.60 -27.93
N LEU A 301 5.74 27.39 -28.71
CA LEU A 301 4.76 26.33 -28.46
C LEU A 301 5.39 24.93 -28.59
N LEU A 302 6.17 24.74 -29.66
CA LEU A 302 6.89 23.49 -29.94
C LEU A 302 7.86 23.12 -28.80
N LEU A 303 8.70 24.08 -28.39
CA LEU A 303 9.69 23.89 -27.33
C LEU A 303 9.03 23.79 -25.94
N GLY A 304 7.90 24.48 -25.75
CA GLY A 304 7.14 24.49 -24.50
C GLY A 304 6.61 23.09 -24.10
N GLU A 305 6.14 22.29 -25.06
CA GLU A 305 5.65 20.95 -24.78
C GLU A 305 6.80 19.99 -24.40
N MET A 306 7.98 20.14 -24.97
CA MET A 306 9.18 19.40 -24.55
C MET A 306 9.67 19.82 -23.16
N LYS A 307 9.63 21.13 -22.86
CA LYS A 307 9.94 21.64 -21.52
C LYS A 307 9.01 21.08 -20.46
N LYS A 308 7.70 21.02 -20.71
CA LYS A 308 6.72 20.41 -19.81
C LYS A 308 7.04 18.94 -19.54
N LEU A 309 7.46 18.17 -20.57
CA LEU A 309 7.91 16.79 -20.35
C LEU A 309 9.11 16.72 -19.38
N GLY A 310 10.07 17.65 -19.51
CA GLY A 310 11.19 17.78 -18.58
C GLY A 310 10.74 18.05 -17.15
N GLN A 311 9.75 18.89 -16.96
CA GLN A 311 9.19 19.23 -15.63
C GLN A 311 8.51 18.05 -14.96
N VAL A 312 7.78 17.21 -15.69
CA VAL A 312 7.08 16.03 -15.17
C VAL A 312 7.96 14.77 -15.14
N TYR A 313 9.21 14.85 -15.57
CA TYR A 313 10.10 13.67 -15.66
C TYR A 313 10.33 12.99 -14.29
N HIS A 314 10.33 13.78 -13.20
CA HIS A 314 10.50 13.26 -11.84
C HIS A 314 9.38 12.29 -11.42
N GLN A 315 8.16 12.42 -11.99
CA GLN A 315 7.02 11.52 -11.73
C GLN A 315 7.37 10.07 -12.12
N LYS A 316 8.20 9.87 -13.15
CA LYS A 316 8.68 8.53 -13.51
C LYS A 316 9.51 7.89 -12.39
N ALA A 317 10.40 8.66 -11.78
CA ALA A 317 11.24 8.17 -10.68
C ALA A 317 10.41 7.88 -9.42
N GLN A 318 9.41 8.72 -9.13
CA GLN A 318 8.47 8.50 -8.04
C GLN A 318 7.62 7.25 -8.26
N ALA A 319 7.12 7.03 -9.48
CA ALA A 319 6.36 5.83 -9.82
C ALA A 319 7.21 4.55 -9.80
N GLU A 320 8.50 4.61 -10.12
CA GLU A 320 9.42 3.48 -9.97
C GLU A 320 9.63 3.12 -8.49
N ALA A 321 9.72 4.11 -7.62
CA ALA A 321 9.76 3.89 -6.17
C ALA A 321 8.43 3.34 -5.65
N ALA A 322 7.31 3.94 -6.03
CA ALA A 322 5.96 3.49 -5.67
C ALA A 322 5.70 2.04 -6.12
N LYS A 323 6.15 1.66 -7.32
CA LYS A 323 6.04 0.27 -7.81
C LYS A 323 6.71 -0.73 -6.86
N THR A 324 7.85 -0.40 -6.28
CA THR A 324 8.57 -1.31 -5.38
C THR A 324 7.71 -1.67 -4.17
N GLU A 325 6.93 -0.70 -3.67
CA GLU A 325 6.02 -0.88 -2.52
C GLU A 325 4.66 -1.47 -2.93
N LEU A 326 4.12 -1.03 -4.06
CA LEU A 326 2.80 -1.46 -4.52
C LEU A 326 2.80 -2.86 -5.15
N ALA A 327 3.87 -3.24 -5.87
CA ALA A 327 3.91 -4.51 -6.61
C ALA A 327 3.69 -5.75 -5.71
N PRO A 328 4.26 -5.85 -4.50
CA PRO A 328 3.97 -6.97 -3.60
C PRO A 328 2.50 -7.00 -3.14
N LEU A 329 1.87 -5.84 -2.98
CA LEU A 329 0.48 -5.74 -2.56
C LEU A 329 -0.48 -6.19 -3.67
N PHE A 330 -0.17 -5.86 -4.92
CA PHE A 330 -1.02 -6.16 -6.08
C PHE A 330 -0.69 -7.48 -6.77
N SER A 331 0.53 -8.04 -6.68
CA SER A 331 0.92 -9.27 -7.36
C SER A 331 0.26 -10.52 -6.79
N ARG A 332 -0.10 -10.52 -5.53
CA ARG A 332 -0.79 -11.64 -4.87
C ARG A 332 -2.22 -11.84 -5.37
N PHE A 333 -2.82 -10.81 -5.98
CA PHE A 333 -4.16 -10.87 -6.57
C PHE A 333 -4.20 -11.54 -7.94
N THR A 334 -3.16 -11.38 -8.75
CA THR A 334 -3.09 -12.02 -10.09
C THR A 334 -2.98 -13.54 -9.98
N GLN A 335 -2.42 -14.06 -8.91
CA GLN A 335 -2.32 -15.51 -8.69
C GLN A 335 -3.65 -16.15 -8.29
N ASN A 336 -4.54 -15.40 -7.63
CA ASN A 336 -5.87 -15.90 -7.25
C ASN A 336 -6.86 -15.94 -8.45
N ILE A 337 -6.62 -15.17 -9.52
CA ILE A 337 -7.47 -15.16 -10.71
C ILE A 337 -7.12 -16.36 -11.63
N ASP A 338 -5.90 -16.86 -11.60
CA ASP A 338 -5.47 -18.03 -12.40
C ASP A 338 -5.76 -19.39 -11.73
N GLY A 339 -6.66 -19.43 -10.72
CA GLY A 339 -7.21 -20.69 -10.20
C GLY A 339 -6.24 -21.57 -9.41
N SER A 340 -5.04 -21.08 -9.06
CA SER A 340 -4.20 -21.69 -8.03
C SER A 340 -4.27 -20.87 -6.73
N ALA A 341 -5.51 -20.62 -6.25
CA ALA A 341 -5.69 -20.57 -4.82
C ALA A 341 -4.94 -21.79 -4.27
N VAL A 342 -4.18 -21.62 -3.21
CA VAL A 342 -3.97 -22.75 -2.29
C VAL A 342 -5.39 -23.10 -1.85
N ASN A 343 -6.04 -23.93 -2.65
CA ASN A 343 -7.28 -24.55 -2.28
C ASN A 343 -7.01 -25.13 -0.90
N PRO A 344 -7.84 -24.88 0.10
CA PRO A 344 -7.91 -25.80 1.20
C PRO A 344 -8.08 -27.15 0.50
N VAL A 345 -7.09 -28.02 0.68
CA VAL A 345 -7.01 -29.33 0.06
C VAL A 345 -8.42 -29.88 0.06
N ASN A 346 -8.98 -30.13 -1.13
CA ASN A 346 -10.28 -30.77 -1.29
C ASN A 346 -10.28 -32.00 -0.39
N ALA A 347 -10.95 -31.90 0.72
CA ALA A 347 -11.38 -33.05 1.48
C ALA A 347 -12.55 -33.70 0.72
N ASP A 348 -12.26 -34.26 -0.47
CA ASP A 348 -13.04 -35.35 -1.01
C ASP A 348 -12.74 -36.59 -0.19
N THR A 349 -13.37 -36.65 0.95
CA THR A 349 -13.67 -37.92 1.60
C THR A 349 -15.05 -37.77 2.22
N THR A 350 -16.06 -38.06 1.42
CA THR A 350 -17.36 -38.51 1.88
C THR A 350 -17.15 -39.74 2.75
N HIS A 351 -16.95 -39.52 4.03
CA HIS A 351 -17.17 -40.54 5.03
C HIS A 351 -18.44 -40.19 5.79
N HIS A 352 -19.55 -40.83 5.42
CA HIS A 352 -20.68 -41.02 6.28
C HIS A 352 -20.20 -41.67 7.61
N TYR A 353 -20.06 -40.86 8.62
CA TYR A 353 -20.04 -41.32 10.00
C TYR A 353 -21.11 -40.59 10.77
N SER A 354 -22.13 -41.35 11.16
CA SER A 354 -23.05 -41.02 12.22
C SER A 354 -22.29 -40.98 13.54
N SER A 355 -21.92 -39.81 14.02
CA SER A 355 -21.50 -39.59 15.40
C SER A 355 -21.82 -38.15 15.81
N GLU A 356 -22.31 -38.00 17.05
CA GLU A 356 -22.87 -36.81 17.66
C GLU A 356 -21.88 -35.59 17.82
N HIS A 357 -20.67 -35.67 17.27
CA HIS A 357 -19.68 -34.61 17.33
C HIS A 357 -19.28 -34.17 15.91
N GLU A 358 -19.82 -33.04 15.49
CA GLU A 358 -19.43 -32.35 14.24
C GLU A 358 -18.00 -31.80 14.41
N VAL A 359 -17.04 -32.31 13.64
CA VAL A 359 -15.63 -31.86 13.65
C VAL A 359 -15.52 -30.59 12.80
N LEU A 360 -15.08 -29.50 13.41
CA LEU A 360 -14.92 -28.19 12.76
C LEU A 360 -13.55 -28.03 12.12
N LEU A 361 -12.53 -28.64 12.66
CA LEU A 361 -11.16 -28.58 12.16
C LEU A 361 -10.38 -29.82 12.53
N THR A 362 -9.74 -30.44 11.53
CA THR A 362 -8.69 -31.44 11.75
C THR A 362 -7.43 -30.97 11.06
N ALA A 363 -6.40 -30.65 11.81
CA ALA A 363 -5.13 -30.17 11.29
C ALA A 363 -4.02 -31.18 11.65
N ASN A 364 -3.61 -31.96 10.66
CA ASN A 364 -2.44 -32.82 10.77
C ASN A 364 -1.23 -32.08 10.20
N ASN A 365 -0.18 -31.89 11.00
CA ASN A 365 1.02 -31.16 10.63
C ASN A 365 0.74 -29.68 10.29
N LEU A 366 0.07 -28.97 11.20
CA LEU A 366 -0.16 -27.53 11.06
C LEU A 366 1.17 -26.79 11.03
N LYS A 367 1.41 -26.04 9.96
CA LYS A 367 2.55 -25.13 9.83
C LYS A 367 2.06 -23.72 9.68
N VAL A 368 2.64 -22.81 10.46
CA VAL A 368 2.38 -21.37 10.39
C VAL A 368 3.62 -20.70 9.84
N PHE A 369 3.45 -19.93 8.78
CA PHE A 369 4.57 -19.35 8.03
C PHE A 369 4.83 -17.88 8.39
N ASP A 370 6.10 -17.47 8.23
CA ASP A 370 6.46 -16.05 8.28
C ASP A 370 6.00 -15.37 6.98
N ILE A 371 5.31 -14.27 7.13
CA ILE A 371 4.83 -13.48 5.99
C ILE A 371 6.01 -12.77 5.28
N ASN A 372 7.13 -12.57 5.98
CA ASN A 372 8.32 -11.86 5.50
C ASN A 372 9.37 -12.73 4.82
N ALA A 373 9.23 -14.04 4.80
CA ALA A 373 10.25 -14.96 4.28
C ALA A 373 10.68 -14.71 2.81
N GLY A 374 9.88 -13.92 2.06
CA GLY A 374 10.23 -13.51 0.69
C GLY A 374 10.93 -12.15 0.54
N GLN A 375 11.12 -11.37 1.62
CA GLN A 375 11.59 -9.98 1.52
C GLN A 375 12.96 -9.69 2.14
N THR A 376 13.52 -10.59 2.96
CA THR A 376 14.74 -10.31 3.75
C THR A 376 16.07 -10.39 2.98
N HIS A 377 16.10 -10.86 1.73
CA HIS A 377 17.37 -11.08 1.01
C HIS A 377 17.74 -10.06 -0.09
N SER A 378 17.20 -8.83 -0.07
CA SER A 378 17.67 -7.80 -1.00
C SER A 378 18.88 -6.99 -0.51
N GLN A 379 19.47 -7.29 0.65
CA GLN A 379 20.57 -6.51 1.21
C GLN A 379 21.91 -7.25 1.43
N SER A 380 21.97 -8.56 1.22
CA SER A 380 23.25 -9.29 1.28
C SER A 380 23.69 -9.78 -0.10
N SER A 381 24.82 -9.27 -0.55
CA SER A 381 25.42 -9.45 -1.89
C SER A 381 26.21 -10.76 -2.06
N HIS A 382 25.80 -11.88 -1.46
CA HIS A 382 26.37 -13.19 -1.78
C HIS A 382 25.24 -14.23 -1.90
N ALA A 383 24.83 -14.48 -3.14
CA ALA A 383 23.83 -15.47 -3.49
C ALA A 383 24.46 -16.85 -3.63
N THR A 384 24.10 -17.76 -2.74
CA THR A 384 24.10 -19.18 -3.05
C THR A 384 22.66 -19.60 -3.39
N THR A 385 22.53 -20.36 -4.47
CA THR A 385 21.30 -20.77 -5.12
C THR A 385 20.62 -21.91 -4.36
N ASP A 386 19.96 -21.62 -3.24
CA ASP A 386 18.97 -22.53 -2.66
C ASP A 386 17.63 -21.80 -2.58
N VAL A 387 16.57 -22.47 -3.07
CA VAL A 387 15.19 -21.99 -3.00
C VAL A 387 14.77 -22.06 -1.53
N ASP A 388 14.82 -20.93 -0.83
CA ASP A 388 14.43 -20.84 0.58
C ASP A 388 12.94 -21.23 0.71
N GLU A 389 12.70 -22.34 1.38
CA GLU A 389 11.37 -22.69 1.87
C GLU A 389 10.89 -21.60 2.85
N PRO A 390 9.59 -21.24 2.84
CA PRO A 390 9.07 -20.23 3.76
C PRO A 390 9.36 -20.65 5.22
N SER A 391 9.97 -19.77 6.00
CA SER A 391 10.33 -20.05 7.38
C SER A 391 9.08 -20.38 8.20
N VAL A 392 9.08 -21.53 8.85
CA VAL A 392 8.02 -22.00 9.72
C VAL A 392 8.21 -21.39 11.11
N LEU A 393 7.25 -20.58 11.56
CA LEU A 393 7.26 -19.94 12.87
C LEU A 393 6.69 -20.81 13.98
N LEU A 394 5.70 -21.66 13.64
CA LEU A 394 5.02 -22.54 14.56
C LEU A 394 4.64 -23.84 13.86
N HIS A 395 4.81 -24.96 14.56
CA HIS A 395 4.45 -26.29 14.11
C HIS A 395 3.61 -27.00 15.14
N ALA A 396 2.54 -27.69 14.71
CA ALA A 396 1.74 -28.57 15.55
C ALA A 396 1.50 -29.91 14.84
N GLU A 397 1.77 -31.02 15.50
CA GLU A 397 1.65 -32.36 14.91
C GLU A 397 0.21 -32.72 14.58
N SER A 398 -0.70 -32.48 15.52
CA SER A 398 -2.12 -32.79 15.33
C SER A 398 -2.96 -31.89 16.23
N LEU A 399 -3.92 -31.18 15.63
CA LEU A 399 -4.94 -30.42 16.35
C LEU A 399 -6.31 -30.83 15.82
N GLU A 400 -7.24 -31.01 16.72
CA GLU A 400 -8.61 -31.34 16.40
C GLU A 400 -9.54 -30.45 17.22
N VAL A 401 -10.55 -29.89 16.57
CA VAL A 401 -11.58 -29.05 17.19
C VAL A 401 -12.94 -29.55 16.75
N SER A 402 -13.76 -29.90 17.72
CA SER A 402 -15.15 -30.29 17.51
C SER A 402 -16.09 -29.18 17.98
N LYS A 403 -17.30 -29.18 17.46
CA LYS A 403 -18.34 -28.25 17.87
C LYS A 403 -18.63 -28.37 19.36
N GLY A 404 -18.64 -27.22 20.04
CA GLY A 404 -18.83 -27.17 21.49
C GLY A 404 -17.57 -27.39 22.32
N ASP A 405 -16.41 -27.65 21.70
CA ASP A 405 -15.15 -27.79 22.44
C ASP A 405 -14.78 -26.47 23.16
N LYS A 406 -14.22 -26.65 24.36
CA LYS A 406 -13.66 -25.60 25.20
C LYS A 406 -12.16 -25.88 25.37
N ILE A 407 -11.34 -25.13 24.63
CA ILE A 407 -9.90 -25.37 24.51
C ILE A 407 -9.13 -24.29 25.23
N LEU A 408 -8.27 -24.64 26.16
CA LEU A 408 -7.34 -23.72 26.80
C LEU A 408 -5.96 -23.83 26.14
N ILE A 409 -5.47 -22.72 25.62
CA ILE A 409 -4.09 -22.59 25.12
C ILE A 409 -3.24 -21.97 26.22
N SER A 410 -2.29 -22.73 26.74
CA SER A 410 -1.33 -22.32 27.76
C SER A 410 0.08 -22.18 27.17
N GLY A 411 0.93 -21.40 27.82
CA GLY A 411 2.33 -21.19 27.43
C GLY A 411 2.88 -19.85 27.90
N ARG A 412 4.21 -19.75 27.96
CA ARG A 412 4.90 -18.52 28.38
C ARG A 412 4.56 -17.36 27.44
N SER A 413 4.70 -16.12 27.92
CA SER A 413 4.60 -14.95 27.04
C SER A 413 5.62 -15.04 25.90
N GLY A 414 5.21 -14.76 24.68
CA GLY A 414 6.05 -14.88 23.47
C GLY A 414 6.22 -16.32 22.95
N SER A 415 5.52 -17.34 23.49
CA SER A 415 5.60 -18.72 22.99
C SER A 415 4.93 -18.93 21.62
N GLY A 416 4.05 -18.03 21.17
CA GLY A 416 3.34 -18.16 19.90
C GLY A 416 1.84 -18.41 20.00
N LYS A 417 1.22 -18.23 21.17
CA LYS A 417 -0.25 -18.41 21.37
C LYS A 417 -1.07 -17.58 20.38
N THR A 418 -0.76 -16.30 20.28
CA THR A 418 -1.39 -15.38 19.31
C THR A 418 -1.17 -15.84 17.87
N LEU A 419 0.05 -16.31 17.54
CA LEU A 419 0.36 -16.84 16.20
C LEU A 419 -0.53 -18.04 15.84
N LEU A 420 -0.78 -18.93 16.81
CA LEU A 420 -1.67 -20.07 16.63
C LEU A 420 -3.11 -19.60 16.38
N LEU A 421 -3.62 -18.66 17.18
CA LEU A 421 -4.96 -18.11 16.99
C LEU A 421 -5.10 -17.39 15.63
N GLU A 422 -4.09 -16.60 15.24
CA GLU A 422 -4.03 -15.94 13.93
C GLU A 422 -4.08 -16.95 12.77
N ALA A 423 -3.39 -18.07 12.90
CA ALA A 423 -3.39 -19.13 11.90
C ALA A 423 -4.75 -19.82 11.81
N LEU A 424 -5.33 -20.21 12.93
CA LEU A 424 -6.64 -20.85 12.99
C LEU A 424 -7.75 -19.93 12.48
N GLY A 425 -7.70 -18.64 12.83
CA GLY A 425 -8.63 -17.62 12.35
C GLY A 425 -8.41 -17.17 10.89
N GLY A 426 -7.42 -17.73 10.19
CA GLY A 426 -7.13 -17.42 8.79
C GLY A 426 -6.54 -16.02 8.57
N GLN A 427 -6.00 -15.38 9.62
CA GLN A 427 -5.35 -14.07 9.54
C GLN A 427 -3.85 -14.17 9.26
N ARG A 428 -3.30 -15.38 9.28
CA ARG A 428 -1.90 -15.67 8.97
C ARG A 428 -1.81 -16.87 8.02
N PRO A 429 -0.88 -16.89 7.07
CA PRO A 429 -0.66 -18.04 6.21
C PRO A 429 -0.34 -19.28 7.03
N SER A 430 -1.14 -20.32 6.86
CA SER A 430 -1.00 -21.60 7.53
C SER A 430 -1.54 -22.71 6.64
N THR A 431 -1.17 -23.95 6.93
CA THR A 431 -1.67 -25.11 6.17
C THR A 431 -3.14 -25.42 6.44
N HIS A 432 -3.66 -25.01 7.60
CA HIS A 432 -5.04 -25.27 8.01
C HIS A 432 -5.64 -24.05 8.72
N THR A 433 -6.91 -23.79 8.48
CA THR A 433 -7.68 -22.70 9.08
C THR A 433 -9.14 -23.11 9.17
N PHE A 434 -9.94 -22.47 10.02
CA PHE A 434 -11.37 -22.70 10.08
C PHE A 434 -12.04 -22.30 8.75
N SER A 435 -12.97 -23.13 8.28
CA SER A 435 -13.82 -22.83 7.13
C SER A 435 -14.98 -21.92 7.51
N GLU A 436 -15.45 -22.00 8.74
CA GLU A 436 -16.52 -21.18 9.28
C GLU A 436 -16.01 -19.83 9.77
N PRO A 437 -16.85 -18.79 9.78
CA PRO A 437 -16.52 -17.50 10.37
C PRO A 437 -16.18 -17.62 11.86
N VAL A 438 -15.16 -16.92 12.29
CA VAL A 438 -14.73 -16.90 13.69
C VAL A 438 -14.87 -15.49 14.27
N ILE A 439 -15.23 -15.40 15.53
CA ILE A 439 -15.18 -14.17 16.31
C ILE A 439 -13.85 -14.12 17.04
N TRP A 440 -13.16 -13.00 16.89
CA TRP A 440 -11.90 -12.78 17.58
C TRP A 440 -12.03 -11.71 18.65
N ILE A 441 -11.77 -12.10 19.88
CA ILE A 441 -11.69 -11.20 21.04
C ILE A 441 -10.21 -11.04 21.40
N THR A 442 -9.67 -9.88 21.08
CA THR A 442 -8.24 -9.57 21.21
C THR A 442 -7.89 -9.09 22.62
N GLN A 443 -6.62 -9.15 22.98
CA GLN A 443 -6.07 -8.65 24.24
C GLN A 443 -6.36 -7.15 24.44
N HIS A 444 -6.29 -6.35 23.36
CA HIS A 444 -6.63 -4.94 23.34
C HIS A 444 -7.87 -4.74 22.45
N PRO A 445 -9.04 -4.48 23.03
CA PRO A 445 -10.25 -4.28 22.25
C PRO A 445 -10.13 -2.99 21.42
N VAL A 446 -10.51 -3.07 20.15
CA VAL A 446 -10.49 -1.93 19.25
C VAL A 446 -11.82 -1.18 19.37
N ILE A 447 -11.72 0.11 19.71
CA ILE A 447 -12.84 1.06 19.68
C ILE A 447 -12.58 1.99 18.50
N THR A 448 -13.54 2.09 17.59
CA THR A 448 -13.45 2.97 16.42
C THR A 448 -14.08 4.34 16.73
N PRO A 449 -13.54 5.45 16.20
CA PRO A 449 -14.24 6.72 16.22
C PRO A 449 -15.62 6.59 15.59
N GLY A 450 -16.65 7.11 16.29
CA GLY A 450 -18.05 6.95 15.89
C GLY A 450 -18.95 6.81 17.11
N THR A 451 -20.23 6.52 16.92
CA THR A 451 -21.19 6.32 18.02
C THR A 451 -21.02 4.95 18.70
N VAL A 452 -21.60 4.77 19.88
CA VAL A 452 -21.70 3.45 20.55
C VAL A 452 -22.43 2.47 19.64
N ARG A 453 -23.49 2.92 19.00
CA ARG A 453 -24.25 2.15 18.01
C ARG A 453 -23.37 1.65 16.87
N GLU A 454 -22.62 2.54 16.23
CA GLU A 454 -21.69 2.19 15.15
C GLU A 454 -20.61 1.21 15.60
N ASN A 455 -20.12 1.38 16.82
CA ASN A 455 -19.17 0.46 17.42
C ASN A 455 -19.74 -0.94 17.69
N LEU A 456 -21.03 -1.08 18.00
CA LEU A 456 -21.68 -2.37 18.17
C LEU A 456 -22.05 -3.03 16.84
N CYS A 457 -22.61 -2.25 15.93
CA CYS A 457 -23.09 -2.73 14.64
C CYS A 457 -21.96 -3.06 13.68
N LEU A 458 -20.88 -2.23 13.64
CA LEU A 458 -19.84 -2.26 12.62
C LEU A 458 -20.47 -2.13 11.21
N ASN A 459 -20.57 -3.22 10.46
CA ASN A 459 -21.19 -3.24 9.11
C ASN A 459 -22.59 -3.88 9.07
N ASP A 460 -23.08 -4.38 10.22
CA ASP A 460 -24.39 -5.01 10.32
C ASP A 460 -25.43 -4.01 10.85
N SER A 461 -26.70 -4.34 10.72
CA SER A 461 -27.80 -3.57 11.30
C SER A 461 -28.55 -4.40 12.32
N PHE A 462 -28.71 -3.86 13.53
CA PHE A 462 -29.44 -4.47 14.64
C PHE A 462 -30.48 -3.50 15.17
N THR A 463 -31.57 -4.04 15.73
CA THR A 463 -32.58 -3.22 16.41
C THR A 463 -32.03 -2.70 17.73
N ASP A 464 -32.54 -1.55 18.19
CA ASP A 464 -32.15 -0.95 19.46
C ASP A 464 -32.35 -1.90 20.64
N ASP A 465 -33.44 -2.68 20.64
CA ASP A 465 -33.71 -3.70 21.65
C ASP A 465 -32.62 -4.78 21.67
N ALA A 466 -32.13 -5.20 20.52
CA ALA A 466 -31.05 -6.18 20.44
C ALA A 466 -29.71 -5.61 20.97
N LEU A 467 -29.42 -4.32 20.64
CA LEU A 467 -28.24 -3.62 21.13
C LEU A 467 -28.28 -3.43 22.66
N MET A 468 -29.41 -3.00 23.17
CA MET A 468 -29.64 -2.81 24.62
C MET A 468 -29.50 -4.13 25.37
N LYS A 469 -30.15 -5.19 24.89
CA LYS A 469 -30.06 -6.53 25.47
C LYS A 469 -28.63 -7.09 25.46
N ALA A 470 -27.88 -6.84 24.39
CA ALA A 470 -26.48 -7.27 24.33
C ALA A 470 -25.62 -6.54 25.37
N LEU A 471 -25.81 -5.22 25.55
CA LEU A 471 -25.11 -4.42 26.55
C LEU A 471 -25.49 -4.83 27.99
N GLU A 472 -26.77 -5.08 28.26
CA GLU A 472 -27.24 -5.58 29.55
C GLU A 472 -26.62 -6.96 29.85
N THR A 473 -26.58 -7.87 28.89
CA THR A 473 -26.02 -9.22 29.05
C THR A 473 -24.54 -9.20 29.41
N VAL A 474 -23.78 -8.21 28.93
CA VAL A 474 -22.36 -8.02 29.29
C VAL A 474 -22.16 -7.07 30.46
N GLU A 475 -23.21 -6.70 31.18
CA GLU A 475 -23.17 -5.82 32.36
C GLU A 475 -22.60 -4.41 32.03
N LEU A 476 -23.03 -3.80 30.90
CA LEU A 476 -22.69 -2.44 30.47
C LEU A 476 -23.89 -1.47 30.52
N ASP A 477 -25.05 -1.90 31.03
CA ASP A 477 -26.26 -1.10 31.18
C ASP A 477 -26.05 0.15 32.04
N ALA A 478 -25.36 0.00 33.17
CA ALA A 478 -25.02 1.11 34.06
C ALA A 478 -24.10 2.13 33.37
N TRP A 479 -23.10 1.68 32.63
CA TRP A 479 -22.22 2.54 31.85
C TRP A 479 -23.00 3.30 30.76
N LEU A 480 -23.87 2.61 30.02
CA LEU A 480 -24.66 3.24 28.95
C LEU A 480 -25.60 4.33 29.51
N SER A 481 -26.17 4.11 30.71
CA SER A 481 -27.06 5.08 31.35
C SER A 481 -26.36 6.38 31.78
N LEU A 482 -25.05 6.37 31.93
CA LEU A 482 -24.23 7.55 32.24
C LEU A 482 -23.90 8.38 30.99
N LEU A 483 -24.11 7.82 29.80
CA LEU A 483 -23.81 8.52 28.55
C LEU A 483 -24.93 9.49 28.14
N PRO A 484 -24.57 10.73 27.73
CA PRO A 484 -25.55 11.80 27.51
C PRO A 484 -26.56 11.51 26.40
N LEU A 485 -26.21 10.73 25.38
CA LEU A 485 -27.03 10.37 24.23
C LEU A 485 -27.22 8.83 24.11
N GLY A 486 -26.91 8.07 25.17
CA GLY A 486 -27.01 6.61 25.15
C GLY A 486 -26.26 5.98 23.97
N LEU A 487 -26.96 5.20 23.13
CA LEU A 487 -26.36 4.52 21.95
C LEU A 487 -25.79 5.48 20.91
N ASP A 488 -26.29 6.71 20.84
CA ASP A 488 -25.84 7.69 19.84
C ASP A 488 -24.74 8.62 20.39
N THR A 489 -24.22 8.35 21.58
CA THR A 489 -23.05 9.04 22.12
C THR A 489 -21.82 8.76 21.27
N VAL A 490 -21.13 9.82 20.82
CA VAL A 490 -19.92 9.72 20.00
C VAL A 490 -18.73 9.32 20.87
N MET A 491 -18.07 8.25 20.46
CA MET A 491 -16.80 7.78 21.03
C MET A 491 -15.66 8.36 20.20
N THR A 492 -14.77 9.09 20.85
CA THR A 492 -13.57 9.69 20.22
C THR A 492 -12.37 8.74 20.29
N ASP A 493 -11.20 9.19 19.81
CA ASP A 493 -9.93 8.46 19.92
C ASP A 493 -9.52 8.13 21.37
N TYR A 494 -10.11 8.84 22.35
CA TYR A 494 -9.97 8.58 23.79
C TYR A 494 -11.36 8.27 24.38
N PRO A 495 -11.91 7.08 24.12
CA PRO A 495 -13.22 6.72 24.65
C PRO A 495 -13.20 6.66 26.17
N LEU A 496 -14.26 7.12 26.80
CA LEU A 496 -14.45 7.07 28.25
C LEU A 496 -14.81 5.64 28.70
N LEU A 497 -13.91 4.70 28.47
CA LEU A 497 -14.04 3.28 28.79
C LEU A 497 -12.82 2.82 29.58
N SER A 498 -13.07 2.16 30.70
CA SER A 498 -12.03 1.35 31.36
C SER A 498 -11.68 0.12 30.50
N GLY A 499 -10.51 -0.48 30.72
CA GLY A 499 -10.12 -1.68 29.98
C GLY A 499 -11.14 -2.82 30.10
N GLY A 500 -11.80 -2.97 31.23
CA GLY A 500 -12.85 -3.96 31.44
C GLY A 500 -14.14 -3.65 30.69
N GLU A 501 -14.54 -2.40 30.61
CA GLU A 501 -15.70 -1.96 29.83
C GLU A 501 -15.45 -2.10 28.34
N ALA A 502 -14.26 -1.78 27.86
CA ALA A 502 -13.88 -1.99 26.47
C ALA A 502 -13.90 -3.49 26.07
N GLN A 503 -13.44 -4.37 26.97
CA GLN A 503 -13.56 -5.83 26.75
C GLN A 503 -15.01 -6.32 26.74
N ARG A 504 -15.86 -5.79 27.64
CA ARG A 504 -17.29 -6.11 27.64
C ARG A 504 -17.99 -5.60 26.36
N LEU A 505 -17.61 -4.43 25.85
CA LEU A 505 -18.13 -3.94 24.58
C LEU A 505 -17.73 -4.87 23.42
N SER A 506 -16.52 -5.43 23.44
CA SER A 506 -16.09 -6.45 22.49
C SER A 506 -16.90 -7.75 22.60
N LEU A 507 -17.27 -8.16 23.82
CA LEU A 507 -18.17 -9.31 24.05
C LEU A 507 -19.60 -9.01 23.57
N ALA A 508 -20.11 -7.79 23.76
CA ALA A 508 -21.42 -7.39 23.22
C ALA A 508 -21.47 -7.51 21.69
N ARG A 509 -20.40 -7.11 21.02
CA ARG A 509 -20.24 -7.32 19.57
C ARG A 509 -20.30 -8.81 19.18
N ALA A 510 -19.66 -9.67 19.99
CA ALA A 510 -19.66 -11.11 19.78
C ALA A 510 -21.06 -11.72 19.94
N LEU A 511 -21.84 -11.25 20.91
CA LEU A 511 -23.20 -11.72 21.15
C LEU A 511 -24.19 -11.34 20.06
N LEU A 512 -24.01 -10.17 19.43
CA LEU A 512 -24.86 -9.71 18.35
C LEU A 512 -24.71 -10.56 17.07
N ARG A 513 -23.59 -11.28 16.95
CA ARG A 513 -23.30 -12.16 15.82
C ARG A 513 -23.67 -13.60 16.13
N LYS A 514 -24.08 -14.32 15.09
CA LYS A 514 -24.52 -15.72 15.22
C LYS A 514 -23.37 -16.73 15.16
N ASP A 515 -22.13 -16.26 14.99
CA ASP A 515 -20.97 -17.13 14.82
C ASP A 515 -20.72 -17.98 16.07
N ASN A 516 -20.38 -19.26 15.83
CA ASN A 516 -20.30 -20.24 16.90
C ASN A 516 -18.88 -20.49 17.41
N ILE A 517 -17.85 -19.98 16.71
CA ILE A 517 -16.43 -20.19 17.09
C ILE A 517 -15.87 -18.87 17.62
N TRP A 518 -15.42 -18.90 18.88
CA TRP A 518 -14.81 -17.76 19.55
C TRP A 518 -13.33 -18.00 19.81
N LEU A 519 -12.47 -17.15 19.27
CA LEU A 519 -11.03 -17.12 19.52
C LEU A 519 -10.74 -15.98 20.51
N LEU A 520 -10.22 -16.33 21.68
CA LEU A 520 -9.95 -15.41 22.78
C LEU A 520 -8.44 -15.30 23.00
N ASP A 521 -7.87 -14.14 22.73
CA ASP A 521 -6.45 -13.87 22.92
C ASP A 521 -6.24 -13.01 24.17
N GLU A 522 -5.97 -13.67 25.29
CA GLU A 522 -5.71 -13.06 26.60
C GLU A 522 -6.69 -11.93 27.00
N PRO A 523 -8.02 -12.13 26.90
CA PRO A 523 -9.01 -11.05 27.03
C PRO A 523 -9.05 -10.42 28.42
N THR A 524 -8.36 -10.98 29.40
CA THR A 524 -8.34 -10.52 30.80
C THR A 524 -6.94 -10.14 31.30
N ALA A 525 -5.94 -10.06 30.41
CA ALA A 525 -4.53 -9.92 30.78
C ALA A 525 -4.20 -8.68 31.62
N HIS A 526 -4.80 -7.54 31.31
CA HIS A 526 -4.49 -6.23 31.91
C HIS A 526 -5.45 -5.85 33.04
N LEU A 527 -6.31 -6.76 33.50
CA LEU A 527 -7.28 -6.48 34.53
C LEU A 527 -6.75 -6.88 35.92
N PRO A 528 -7.11 -6.13 36.97
CA PRO A 528 -6.91 -6.54 38.35
C PRO A 528 -7.57 -7.91 38.62
N ASP A 529 -7.07 -8.68 39.57
CA ASP A 529 -7.50 -10.08 39.77
C ASP A 529 -9.01 -10.23 40.06
N SER A 530 -9.60 -9.27 40.78
CA SER A 530 -11.06 -9.27 41.03
C SER A 530 -11.88 -9.07 39.75
N GLN A 531 -11.43 -8.17 38.87
CA GLN A 531 -12.07 -7.93 37.58
C GLN A 531 -11.79 -9.05 36.59
N HIS A 532 -10.57 -9.63 36.62
CA HIS A 532 -10.21 -10.82 35.84
C HIS A 532 -11.17 -11.98 36.13
N ALA A 533 -11.36 -12.33 37.40
CA ALA A 533 -12.25 -13.45 37.76
C ALA A 533 -13.69 -13.20 37.29
N ARG A 534 -14.21 -11.98 37.48
CA ARG A 534 -15.57 -11.61 37.07
C ARG A 534 -15.76 -11.66 35.56
N LEU A 535 -14.81 -11.11 34.78
CA LEU A 535 -14.89 -11.12 33.33
C LEU A 535 -14.67 -12.53 32.77
N ALA A 536 -13.80 -13.33 33.38
CA ALA A 536 -13.60 -14.73 32.98
C ALA A 536 -14.86 -15.58 33.20
N GLN A 537 -15.56 -15.43 34.34
CA GLN A 537 -16.86 -16.08 34.60
C GLN A 537 -17.93 -15.62 33.60
N LEU A 538 -17.95 -14.35 33.24
CA LEU A 538 -18.87 -13.81 32.22
C LEU A 538 -18.61 -14.49 30.87
N ILE A 539 -17.35 -14.55 30.43
CA ILE A 539 -16.97 -15.19 29.15
C ILE A 539 -17.36 -16.69 29.17
N GLU A 540 -17.10 -17.42 30.27
CA GLU A 540 -17.49 -18.83 30.40
C GLU A 540 -19.00 -19.00 30.26
N ARG A 541 -19.79 -18.16 30.96
CA ARG A 541 -21.24 -18.21 30.90
C ARG A 541 -21.79 -17.94 29.50
N LEU A 542 -21.26 -16.93 28.81
CA LEU A 542 -21.69 -16.54 27.46
C LEU A 542 -21.22 -17.54 26.40
N GLY A 543 -20.10 -18.19 26.63
CA GLY A 543 -19.50 -19.15 25.72
C GLY A 543 -20.02 -20.60 25.87
N ARG A 544 -21.00 -20.90 26.72
CA ARG A 544 -21.44 -22.28 26.99
C ARG A 544 -21.88 -23.06 25.77
N ASP A 545 -22.63 -22.40 24.89
CA ASP A 545 -23.15 -23.00 23.66
C ASP A 545 -22.25 -22.78 22.44
N LYS A 546 -21.05 -22.24 22.64
CA LYS A 546 -20.10 -21.90 21.58
C LYS A 546 -18.90 -22.83 21.60
N THR A 547 -18.16 -22.93 20.50
CA THR A 547 -16.82 -23.49 20.48
C THR A 547 -15.84 -22.42 20.92
N LEU A 548 -15.08 -22.66 21.97
CA LEU A 548 -14.24 -21.65 22.60
C LEU A 548 -12.77 -22.08 22.58
N ILE A 549 -11.91 -21.23 22.01
CA ILE A 549 -10.46 -21.41 22.04
C ILE A 549 -9.85 -20.20 22.76
N TRP A 550 -9.37 -20.42 23.96
CA TRP A 550 -8.94 -19.38 24.88
C TRP A 550 -7.44 -19.48 25.18
N ALA A 551 -6.67 -18.49 24.69
CA ALA A 551 -5.27 -18.33 25.09
C ALA A 551 -5.18 -17.50 26.37
N SER A 552 -4.53 -18.04 27.40
CA SER A 552 -4.33 -17.36 28.68
C SER A 552 -2.96 -17.70 29.27
N HIS A 553 -2.34 -16.69 29.92
CA HIS A 553 -1.20 -16.91 30.81
C HIS A 553 -1.60 -16.87 32.29
N LYS A 554 -2.81 -16.38 32.61
CA LYS A 554 -3.40 -16.45 33.95
C LYS A 554 -4.10 -17.79 34.16
N ALA A 555 -4.09 -18.29 35.39
CA ALA A 555 -4.77 -19.53 35.74
C ALA A 555 -6.29 -19.38 35.60
N LEU A 556 -6.91 -20.32 34.91
CA LEU A 556 -8.36 -20.46 34.76
C LEU A 556 -8.79 -21.80 35.33
N PRO A 557 -10.03 -21.93 35.83
CA PRO A 557 -10.53 -23.19 36.34
C PRO A 557 -10.49 -24.29 35.27
N ALA A 558 -9.79 -25.39 35.55
CA ALA A 558 -9.60 -26.47 34.58
C ALA A 558 -10.91 -27.15 34.17
N ASN A 559 -11.92 -27.14 35.04
CA ASN A 559 -13.23 -27.71 34.78
C ASN A 559 -14.06 -26.95 33.72
N TRP A 560 -13.62 -25.77 33.29
CA TRP A 560 -14.26 -25.03 32.19
C TRP A 560 -13.86 -25.55 30.81
N PHE A 561 -12.78 -26.36 30.72
CA PHE A 561 -12.16 -26.80 29.49
C PHE A 561 -12.16 -28.32 29.37
N ASN A 562 -12.43 -28.82 28.18
CA ASN A 562 -12.37 -30.25 27.86
C ASN A 562 -11.08 -30.62 27.09
N ARG A 563 -10.36 -29.66 26.54
CA ARG A 563 -9.06 -29.84 25.85
C ARG A 563 -8.05 -28.82 26.30
N PHE A 564 -6.76 -29.19 26.29
CA PHE A 564 -5.65 -28.34 26.68
C PHE A 564 -4.56 -28.41 25.63
N TRP A 565 -4.15 -27.24 25.13
CA TRP A 565 -3.02 -27.12 24.24
C TRP A 565 -1.90 -26.33 24.90
N THR A 566 -0.66 -26.83 24.79
CA THR A 566 0.52 -26.14 25.32
C THR A 566 1.39 -25.70 24.19
N VAL A 567 1.70 -24.39 24.14
CA VAL A 567 2.60 -23.79 23.17
C VAL A 567 3.93 -23.54 23.85
N SER A 568 4.99 -24.18 23.35
CA SER A 568 6.36 -24.00 23.83
C SER A 568 7.28 -23.58 22.70
N ARG A 569 8.31 -22.83 23.04
CA ARG A 569 9.38 -22.47 22.09
C ARG A 569 10.45 -23.55 22.16
N SER A 570 10.74 -24.22 21.05
CA SER A 570 11.85 -25.16 20.99
C SER A 570 13.16 -24.37 21.12
N THR A 571 14.00 -24.73 22.09
CA THR A 571 15.37 -24.24 22.13
C THR A 571 16.24 -25.15 21.25
N PRO A 572 17.27 -24.63 20.56
CA PRO A 572 18.11 -25.44 19.68
C PRO A 572 18.78 -26.66 20.34
N GLU A 573 18.90 -26.64 21.65
CA GLU A 573 19.43 -27.79 22.45
C GLU A 573 18.45 -28.99 22.54
N GLN A 574 17.13 -28.74 22.51
CA GLN A 574 16.14 -29.85 22.59
C GLN A 574 16.01 -30.57 21.25
N ASP A 575 16.15 -29.86 20.12
CA ASP A 575 16.13 -30.50 18.81
C ASP A 575 17.42 -31.31 18.55
N ALA A 576 18.55 -30.94 19.15
CA ALA A 576 19.78 -31.70 19.10
C ALA A 576 19.68 -33.02 19.89
N ILE A 577 18.91 -33.04 21.00
CA ILE A 577 18.72 -34.22 21.85
C ILE A 577 17.67 -35.18 21.23
N SER A 578 16.62 -34.68 20.60
CA SER A 578 15.64 -35.52 19.91
C SER A 578 16.22 -36.15 18.63
N ASN A 579 17.01 -35.41 17.86
CA ASN A 579 17.73 -35.94 16.69
C ASN A 579 18.89 -36.89 17.06
N SER A 580 19.45 -36.79 18.25
CA SER A 580 20.47 -37.73 18.71
C SER A 580 19.88 -39.07 19.15
N LYS A 581 18.66 -39.11 19.67
CA LYS A 581 17.96 -40.36 20.04
C LYS A 581 17.48 -41.16 18.82
N SER A 582 17.11 -40.48 17.70
CA SER A 582 16.72 -41.19 16.47
C SER A 582 17.90 -41.66 15.61
N LYS A 583 19.13 -41.13 15.84
CA LYS A 583 20.35 -41.53 15.13
C LYS A 583 21.23 -42.54 15.86
N SER A 584 20.90 -42.96 17.07
CA SER A 584 21.68 -43.96 17.80
C SER A 584 21.40 -45.39 17.37
N GLU A 585 20.48 -45.65 16.45
CA GLU A 585 20.22 -46.99 15.88
C GLU A 585 20.71 -47.20 14.45
N ALA A 586 21.34 -46.24 13.83
CA ALA A 586 21.93 -46.40 12.49
C ALA A 586 23.34 -45.82 12.43
N GLY A 587 24.35 -46.67 12.73
CA GLY A 587 25.68 -46.64 12.08
C GLY A 587 26.62 -45.52 12.42
N LEU A 588 27.49 -45.82 13.36
CA LEU A 588 28.86 -45.27 13.51
C LEU A 588 29.56 -45.11 12.15
N LYS A 589 29.95 -43.90 11.76
CA LYS A 589 31.24 -43.48 11.24
C LYS A 589 31.22 -42.13 10.51
N SER A 590 32.16 -41.34 10.94
CA SER A 590 32.99 -40.37 10.20
C SER A 590 32.70 -38.88 10.33
N LYS A 591 33.67 -38.30 11.06
CA LYS A 591 34.40 -37.03 10.82
C LYS A 591 33.77 -35.67 11.16
N ILE A 592 34.36 -35.16 12.20
CA ILE A 592 34.71 -33.79 12.59
C ILE A 592 35.00 -32.84 11.40
N GLY A 593 34.34 -31.68 11.41
CA GLY A 593 34.78 -30.53 10.62
C GLY A 593 33.82 -29.34 10.67
N ALA A 594 34.30 -28.29 11.35
CA ALA A 594 33.97 -26.87 11.18
C ALA A 594 32.62 -26.32 11.66
N LEU A 595 32.72 -25.71 12.81
CA LEU A 595 31.89 -24.59 13.30
C LEU A 595 31.97 -23.39 12.36
N GLN A 596 30.86 -22.82 11.95
CA GLN A 596 30.72 -21.37 11.74
C GLN A 596 29.25 -20.96 11.77
N ASP A 597 29.03 -19.86 12.45
CA ASP A 597 27.83 -19.12 12.81
C ASP A 597 26.69 -19.08 11.77
N GLY A 598 25.50 -19.55 12.16
CA GLY A 598 24.25 -19.32 11.45
C GLY A 598 23.13 -19.02 12.46
N HIS A 599 22.55 -17.84 12.37
CA HIS A 599 21.36 -17.41 13.12
C HIS A 599 20.20 -18.39 12.89
N LEU A 600 19.95 -19.28 13.83
CA LEU A 600 18.76 -20.10 13.91
C LEU A 600 17.67 -19.37 14.71
N GLN A 601 16.67 -18.84 14.03
CA GLN A 601 15.40 -18.43 14.68
C GLN A 601 14.67 -19.69 15.17
N GLY A 602 14.48 -19.81 16.49
CA GLY A 602 13.79 -20.97 17.11
C GLY A 602 12.32 -21.05 16.69
N CYS A 603 11.91 -22.20 16.18
CA CYS A 603 10.54 -22.54 15.84
C CYS A 603 9.73 -22.86 17.10
N SER A 604 8.45 -22.46 17.17
CA SER A 604 7.55 -22.82 18.28
C SER A 604 6.80 -24.11 17.95
N SER A 605 6.62 -25.00 18.95
CA SER A 605 5.90 -26.27 18.83
C SER A 605 4.65 -26.27 19.72
N VAL A 606 3.61 -26.98 19.28
CA VAL A 606 2.35 -27.16 20.01
C VAL A 606 2.12 -28.63 20.26
N THR A 607 1.89 -29.00 21.54
CA THR A 607 1.47 -30.33 21.95
C THR A 607 0.04 -30.28 22.47
N ALA A 608 -0.81 -31.18 21.98
CA ALA A 608 -2.20 -31.33 22.40
C ALA A 608 -2.34 -32.54 23.34
N THR A 609 -2.90 -32.34 24.53
CA THR A 609 -3.26 -33.40 25.44
C THR A 609 -4.77 -33.38 25.70
N SER A 610 -5.44 -34.49 25.44
CA SER A 610 -6.85 -34.66 25.78
C SER A 610 -6.97 -35.37 27.13
N PHE A 611 -7.61 -34.75 28.12
CA PHE A 611 -8.01 -35.40 29.37
C PHE A 611 -9.50 -35.71 29.29
N LYS A 612 -9.86 -37.01 29.33
CA LYS A 612 -11.21 -37.43 29.73
C LYS A 612 -11.29 -37.25 31.24
N ALA A 613 -12.15 -36.39 31.72
CA ALA A 613 -12.42 -36.22 33.14
C ALA A 613 -13.04 -37.50 33.69
N ASN A 614 -12.26 -38.29 34.40
CA ASN A 614 -12.79 -39.31 35.30
C ASN A 614 -13.25 -38.60 36.59
N ALA A 615 -14.56 -38.58 36.79
CA ALA A 615 -15.15 -38.20 38.05
C ALA A 615 -14.79 -39.24 39.11
N ASN A 616 -13.71 -39.01 39.81
CA ASN A 616 -13.44 -39.53 41.18
C ASN A 616 -11.99 -39.18 41.55
N GLN A 617 -11.82 -38.26 42.48
CA GLN A 617 -10.92 -38.42 43.62
C GLN A 617 -10.53 -37.06 44.21
N LYS A 618 -11.04 -36.88 45.43
CA LYS A 618 -10.26 -36.80 46.70
C LYS A 618 -9.20 -35.69 46.78
N GLU A 619 -9.53 -34.82 47.70
CA GLU A 619 -8.66 -33.95 48.48
C GLU A 619 -7.24 -34.48 48.63
N CYS A 620 -6.28 -33.64 48.33
CA CYS A 620 -4.94 -33.78 48.86
C CYS A 620 -4.47 -32.43 49.38
N GLY A 621 -4.09 -32.44 50.66
CA GLY A 621 -3.91 -31.36 51.56
C GLY A 621 -2.85 -30.33 51.17
N LEU A 622 -3.11 -29.14 51.65
CA LEU A 622 -2.14 -28.10 51.91
C LEU A 622 -1.09 -28.61 52.90
N ASP A 623 0.18 -28.47 52.54
CA ASP A 623 1.25 -28.29 53.53
C ASP A 623 2.15 -27.13 53.09
N GLU A 624 2.23 -26.19 54.02
CA GLU A 624 3.12 -25.02 54.04
C GLU A 624 4.58 -25.46 54.06
N LYS A 625 5.41 -24.88 53.23
CA LYS A 625 6.64 -24.24 53.68
C LYS A 625 7.20 -23.31 52.58
#